data_9d98935cc037a5e759275ce584c742ed
#
_entry.id   9d98935cc037a5e759275ce584c742ed
#
_cell.length_a   1.000
_cell.length_b   1.000
_cell.length_c   1.000
_cell.angle_alpha   90.00
_cell.angle_beta   90.00
_cell.angle_gamma   90.00
#
_symmetry.space_group_name_H-M   'P 1'
#
loop_
_entity.id
_entity.type
_entity.pdbx_description
1 polymer ?
#
loop_
_entity_poly.entity_id
_entity_poly.type
_entity_poly.pdbx_seq_one_letter_code
_entity_poly.pdbx_strand_id
1 'polypeptide(L)'
;LSASCTFLVVFFLTESPLLAIAFSLLALAFTYVVLNGRKGKFELEVSAAWPEVIDHLVSAIQAGMSLTEALTELSTRGPIVMRPAFSNFKSQIFEDGNFDQGIQYLAGHFKSHASDQIFQALLISKSLGGSELLSILRTLSNFLRARI
;
A
#
# COMPACT_ATOMS: atom_id res chain seq x y z
N LEU A 1 2.41 -26.07 -6.21
CA LEU A 1 2.53 -26.66 -7.55
C LEU A 1 3.98 -26.74 -8.02
N SER A 2 4.82 -25.69 -7.84
CA SER A 2 6.22 -25.70 -8.30
C SER A 2 7.10 -26.69 -7.53
N ALA A 3 7.01 -26.73 -6.21
CA ALA A 3 7.81 -27.63 -5.37
C ALA A 3 7.48 -29.12 -5.60
N SER A 4 6.19 -29.44 -5.80
CA SER A 4 5.76 -30.81 -6.10
C SER A 4 6.23 -31.27 -7.49
N CYS A 5 6.23 -30.39 -8.47
CA CYS A 5 6.72 -30.67 -9.81
C CYS A 5 8.26 -30.86 -9.82
N THR A 6 8.98 -30.02 -9.07
CA THR A 6 10.44 -30.12 -8.93
C THR A 6 10.84 -31.41 -8.22
N PHE A 7 10.09 -31.81 -7.18
CA PHE A 7 10.33 -33.09 -6.48
C PHE A 7 10.20 -34.30 -7.40
N LEU A 8 9.11 -34.34 -8.20
CA LEU A 8 8.86 -35.44 -9.15
C LEU A 8 9.93 -35.51 -10.26
N VAL A 9 10.34 -34.38 -10.81
CA VAL A 9 11.36 -34.33 -11.85
C VAL A 9 12.74 -34.77 -11.32
N VAL A 10 13.13 -34.30 -10.14
CA VAL A 10 14.43 -34.66 -9.54
C VAL A 10 14.43 -36.12 -9.05
N PHE A 11 13.31 -36.62 -8.52
CA PHE A 11 13.16 -38.00 -8.12
C PHE A 11 13.31 -38.98 -9.30
N PHE A 12 12.72 -38.62 -10.48
CA PHE A 12 12.83 -39.44 -11.70
C PHE A 12 14.21 -39.42 -12.32
N LEU A 13 14.99 -38.34 -12.15
CA LEU A 13 16.33 -38.20 -12.77
C LEU A 13 17.46 -38.76 -11.92
N THR A 14 17.30 -38.88 -10.61
CA THR A 14 18.46 -39.09 -9.71
C THR A 14 18.41 -40.40 -8.92
N GLU A 15 17.27 -41.12 -8.92
CA GLU A 15 17.04 -42.38 -8.14
C GLU A 15 17.41 -42.32 -6.66
N SER A 16 17.78 -41.12 -6.14
CA SER A 16 18.23 -40.88 -4.77
C SER A 16 17.22 -39.99 -4.03
N PRO A 17 16.46 -40.54 -3.05
CA PRO A 17 15.44 -39.79 -2.33
C PRO A 17 16.03 -38.65 -1.47
N LEU A 18 17.26 -38.79 -1.03
CA LEU A 18 17.96 -37.78 -0.22
C LEU A 18 18.23 -36.49 -1.01
N LEU A 19 18.66 -36.61 -2.25
CA LEU A 19 18.89 -35.46 -3.13
C LEU A 19 17.58 -34.77 -3.53
N ALA A 20 16.51 -35.53 -3.79
CA ALA A 20 15.20 -34.99 -4.11
C ALA A 20 14.62 -34.13 -2.96
N ILE A 21 14.79 -34.59 -1.70
CA ILE A 21 14.37 -33.84 -0.52
C ILE A 21 15.17 -32.53 -0.38
N ALA A 22 16.50 -32.59 -0.56
CA ALA A 22 17.35 -31.42 -0.47
C ALA A 22 16.99 -30.33 -1.50
N PHE A 23 16.78 -30.71 -2.77
CA PHE A 23 16.37 -29.79 -3.81
C PHE A 23 14.95 -29.22 -3.61
N SER A 24 14.03 -30.03 -3.06
CA SER A 24 12.67 -29.57 -2.73
C SER A 24 12.69 -28.51 -1.63
N LEU A 25 13.50 -28.71 -0.57
CA LEU A 25 13.68 -27.73 0.50
C LEU A 25 14.31 -26.43 -0.01
N LEU A 26 15.28 -26.53 -0.89
CA LEU A 26 15.96 -25.40 -1.48
C LEU A 26 15.01 -24.58 -2.39
N ALA A 27 14.15 -25.25 -3.16
CA ALA A 27 13.12 -24.59 -3.96
C ALA A 27 12.06 -23.90 -3.11
N LEU A 28 11.65 -24.50 -1.98
CA LEU A 28 10.75 -23.85 -1.02
C LEU A 28 11.38 -22.61 -0.37
N ALA A 29 12.64 -22.74 0.07
CA ALA A 29 13.37 -21.62 0.65
C ALA A 29 13.55 -20.47 -0.35
N PHE A 30 13.91 -20.76 -1.59
CA PHE A 30 14.03 -19.77 -2.65
C PHE A 30 12.70 -19.06 -2.92
N THR A 31 11.60 -19.80 -3.03
CA THR A 31 10.25 -19.24 -3.22
C THR A 31 9.88 -18.32 -2.05
N TYR A 32 10.16 -18.74 -0.82
CA TYR A 32 9.90 -17.94 0.39
C TYR A 32 10.69 -16.62 0.40
N VAL A 33 11.98 -16.66 0.07
CA VAL A 33 12.85 -15.47 0.01
C VAL A 33 12.38 -14.49 -1.06
N VAL A 34 12.01 -14.97 -2.25
CA VAL A 34 11.53 -14.13 -3.36
C VAL A 34 10.20 -13.45 -3.01
N LEU A 35 9.27 -14.19 -2.41
CA LEU A 35 7.96 -13.63 -2.02
C LEU A 35 8.08 -12.60 -0.90
N ASN A 36 8.92 -12.85 0.11
CA ASN A 36 9.15 -11.89 1.20
C ASN A 36 9.93 -10.66 0.73
N GLY A 37 10.89 -10.81 -0.17
CA GLY A 37 11.63 -9.69 -0.74
C GLY A 37 10.74 -8.72 -1.54
N ARG A 38 9.73 -9.23 -2.24
CA ARG A 38 8.75 -8.40 -2.98
C ARG A 38 7.86 -7.58 -2.04
N LYS A 39 7.42 -8.15 -0.91
CA LYS A 39 6.61 -7.42 0.09
C LYS A 39 7.39 -6.27 0.71
N GLY A 40 8.62 -6.50 1.13
CA GLY A 40 9.46 -5.46 1.73
C GLY A 40 9.76 -4.32 0.75
N LYS A 41 9.98 -4.63 -0.54
CA LYS A 41 10.19 -3.61 -1.57
C LYS A 41 8.95 -2.75 -1.79
N PHE A 42 7.77 -3.37 -1.86
CA PHE A 42 6.49 -2.66 -2.00
C PHE A 42 6.24 -1.72 -0.81
N GLU A 43 6.46 -2.18 0.42
CA GLU A 43 6.27 -1.36 1.63
C GLU A 43 7.22 -0.15 1.65
N LEU A 44 8.47 -0.32 1.21
CA LEU A 44 9.42 0.78 1.09
C LEU A 44 8.99 1.79 0.03
N GLU A 45 8.56 1.34 -1.14
CA GLU A 45 8.07 2.21 -2.22
C GLU A 45 6.81 2.98 -1.78
N VAL A 46 5.88 2.34 -1.10
CA VAL A 46 4.69 2.98 -0.53
C VAL A 46 5.09 4.01 0.53
N SER A 47 6.00 3.67 1.44
CA SER A 47 6.45 4.60 2.49
C SER A 47 7.13 5.83 1.89
N ALA A 48 7.94 5.66 0.85
CA ALA A 48 8.60 6.76 0.15
C ALA A 48 7.62 7.64 -0.66
N ALA A 49 6.46 7.10 -1.04
CA ALA A 49 5.46 7.81 -1.84
C ALA A 49 4.50 8.68 -1.00
N TRP A 50 4.42 8.49 0.31
CA TRP A 50 3.49 9.24 1.18
C TRP A 50 3.68 10.77 1.15
N PRO A 51 4.90 11.33 1.16
CA PRO A 51 5.06 12.78 1.06
C PRO A 51 4.42 13.37 -0.20
N GLU A 52 4.55 12.70 -1.36
CA GLU A 52 3.91 13.12 -2.61
C GLU A 52 2.39 13.08 -2.51
N VAL A 53 1.81 12.05 -1.88
CA VAL A 53 0.36 11.96 -1.62
C VAL A 53 -0.12 13.12 -0.77
N ILE A 54 0.57 13.42 0.33
CA ILE A 54 0.18 14.51 1.23
C ILE A 54 0.30 15.87 0.53
N ASP A 55 1.36 16.11 -0.23
CA ASP A 55 1.54 17.36 -0.99
C ASP A 55 0.43 17.54 -2.03
N HIS A 56 0.01 16.44 -2.69
CA HIS A 56 -1.13 16.46 -3.62
C HIS A 56 -2.44 16.82 -2.90
N LEU A 57 -2.71 16.18 -1.75
CA LEU A 57 -3.91 16.49 -0.94
C LEU A 57 -3.92 17.96 -0.48
N VAL A 58 -2.79 18.47 0.00
CA VAL A 58 -2.65 19.88 0.41
C VAL A 58 -2.98 20.81 -0.75
N SER A 59 -2.42 20.54 -1.93
CA SER A 59 -2.63 21.38 -3.12
C SER A 59 -4.07 21.33 -3.60
N ALA A 60 -4.70 20.15 -3.63
CA ALA A 60 -6.08 19.96 -4.05
C ALA A 60 -7.07 20.69 -3.11
N ILE A 61 -6.86 20.57 -1.79
CA ILE A 61 -7.71 21.23 -0.79
C ILE A 61 -7.52 22.76 -0.84
N GLN A 62 -6.30 23.23 -1.08
CA GLN A 62 -6.05 24.67 -1.28
C GLN A 62 -6.74 25.21 -2.55
N ALA A 63 -6.89 24.37 -3.58
CA ALA A 63 -7.65 24.68 -4.79
C ALA A 63 -9.18 24.64 -4.58
N GLY A 64 -9.66 24.28 -3.37
CA GLY A 64 -11.08 24.24 -3.02
C GLY A 64 -11.73 22.87 -3.19
N MET A 65 -10.98 21.83 -3.48
CA MET A 65 -11.50 20.45 -3.55
C MET A 65 -11.85 19.92 -2.16
N SER A 66 -12.88 19.09 -2.07
CA SER A 66 -13.16 18.34 -0.85
C SER A 66 -12.10 17.25 -0.63
N LEU A 67 -11.95 16.77 0.61
CA LEU A 67 -11.03 15.67 0.93
C LEU A 67 -11.33 14.41 0.11
N THR A 68 -12.61 14.09 -0.06
CA THR A 68 -13.04 12.92 -0.85
C THR A 68 -12.64 13.04 -2.31
N GLU A 69 -12.85 14.21 -2.92
CA GLU A 69 -12.44 14.48 -4.31
C GLU A 69 -10.92 14.40 -4.45
N ALA A 70 -10.17 15.03 -3.54
CA ALA A 70 -8.72 14.99 -3.54
C ALA A 70 -8.17 13.56 -3.46
N LEU A 71 -8.75 12.71 -2.60
CA LEU A 71 -8.39 11.28 -2.50
C LEU A 71 -8.75 10.48 -3.76
N THR A 72 -9.91 10.76 -4.37
CA THR A 72 -10.29 10.07 -5.61
C THR A 72 -9.40 10.47 -6.79
N GLU A 73 -8.90 11.71 -6.81
CA GLU A 73 -7.98 12.20 -7.84
C GLU A 73 -6.62 11.46 -7.80
N LEU A 74 -6.18 10.98 -6.63
CA LEU A 74 -4.98 10.16 -6.49
C LEU A 74 -5.02 8.85 -7.30
N SER A 75 -6.20 8.39 -7.70
CA SER A 75 -6.34 7.24 -8.62
C SER A 75 -5.67 7.46 -9.97
N THR A 76 -5.54 8.71 -10.40
CA THR A 76 -4.95 9.10 -11.69
C THR A 76 -3.65 9.89 -11.53
N ARG A 77 -3.59 10.81 -10.57
CA ARG A 77 -2.46 11.73 -10.36
C ARG A 77 -1.51 11.32 -9.25
N GLY A 78 -1.89 10.37 -8.40
CA GLY A 78 -1.04 9.88 -7.30
C GLY A 78 0.16 9.06 -7.77
N PRO A 79 1.04 8.67 -6.85
CA PRO A 79 2.18 7.79 -7.10
C PRO A 79 1.75 6.46 -7.72
N ILE A 80 2.47 6.00 -8.73
CA ILE A 80 2.11 4.81 -9.53
C ILE A 80 1.86 3.58 -8.66
N VAL A 81 2.69 3.38 -7.64
CA VAL A 81 2.58 2.25 -6.71
C VAL A 81 1.28 2.25 -5.90
N MET A 82 0.67 3.42 -5.69
CA MET A 82 -0.53 3.59 -4.85
C MET A 82 -1.82 3.75 -5.67
N ARG A 83 -1.74 4.06 -6.96
CA ARG A 83 -2.92 4.28 -7.84
C ARG A 83 -3.95 3.16 -7.82
N PRO A 84 -3.57 1.86 -7.84
CA PRO A 84 -4.55 0.78 -7.82
C PRO A 84 -5.45 0.80 -6.57
N ALA A 85 -4.86 1.10 -5.40
CA ALA A 85 -5.62 1.20 -4.16
C ALA A 85 -6.56 2.41 -4.14
N PHE A 86 -6.10 3.58 -4.62
CA PHE A 86 -6.95 4.76 -4.75
C PHE A 86 -8.03 4.60 -5.85
N SER A 87 -7.78 3.81 -6.88
CA SER A 87 -8.80 3.45 -7.88
C SER A 87 -9.93 2.63 -7.26
N ASN A 88 -9.59 1.64 -6.43
CA ASN A 88 -10.59 0.86 -5.70
C ASN A 88 -11.35 1.73 -4.67
N PHE A 89 -10.66 2.63 -3.97
CA PHE A 89 -11.31 3.62 -3.10
C PHE A 89 -12.32 4.46 -3.87
N LYS A 90 -11.93 4.97 -5.04
CA LYS A 90 -12.80 5.75 -5.93
C LYS A 90 -14.05 4.96 -6.30
N SER A 91 -13.91 3.69 -6.72
CA SER A 91 -15.06 2.83 -7.07
C SER A 91 -16.01 2.66 -5.88
N GLN A 92 -15.50 2.38 -4.67
CA GLN A 92 -16.31 2.24 -3.47
C GLN A 92 -17.06 3.53 -3.11
N ILE A 93 -16.42 4.70 -3.25
CA ILE A 93 -17.08 5.98 -3.02
C ILE A 93 -18.22 6.21 -4.00
N PHE A 94 -18.06 5.82 -5.29
CA PHE A 94 -19.12 5.97 -6.29
C PHE A 94 -20.27 4.96 -6.10
N GLU A 95 -20.00 3.77 -5.60
CA GLU A 95 -21.01 2.71 -5.41
C GLU A 95 -21.78 2.91 -4.10
N ASP A 96 -21.09 3.09 -2.98
CA ASP A 96 -21.66 3.07 -1.64
C ASP A 96 -21.73 4.47 -0.97
N GLY A 97 -20.99 5.44 -1.46
CA GLY A 97 -20.91 6.79 -0.87
C GLY A 97 -20.29 6.83 0.53
N ASN A 98 -19.77 5.71 1.03
CA ASN A 98 -19.30 5.59 2.40
C ASN A 98 -17.80 5.86 2.51
N PHE A 99 -17.45 7.11 2.85
CA PHE A 99 -16.08 7.55 3.02
C PHE A 99 -15.31 6.74 4.07
N ASP A 100 -15.96 6.42 5.21
CA ASP A 100 -15.30 5.75 6.33
C ASP A 100 -14.90 4.32 5.97
N GLN A 101 -15.75 3.61 5.22
CA GLN A 101 -15.41 2.29 4.68
C GLN A 101 -14.29 2.36 3.65
N GLY A 102 -14.31 3.35 2.77
CA GLY A 102 -13.24 3.58 1.81
C GLY A 102 -11.88 3.83 2.47
N ILE A 103 -11.84 4.64 3.53
CA ILE A 103 -10.60 4.88 4.30
C ILE A 103 -10.14 3.62 5.04
N GLN A 104 -11.06 2.84 5.62
CA GLN A 104 -10.72 1.56 6.26
C GLN A 104 -10.12 0.56 5.25
N TYR A 105 -10.65 0.52 4.02
CA TYR A 105 -10.07 -0.27 2.94
C TYR A 105 -8.63 0.16 2.65
N LEU A 106 -8.37 1.47 2.49
CA LEU A 106 -7.00 1.98 2.27
C LEU A 106 -6.07 1.66 3.43
N ALA A 107 -6.51 1.83 4.67
CA ALA A 107 -5.74 1.46 5.86
C ALA A 107 -5.41 -0.03 5.90
N GLY A 108 -6.35 -0.89 5.54
CA GLY A 108 -6.13 -2.33 5.42
C GLY A 108 -5.19 -2.73 4.28
N HIS A 109 -5.13 -1.93 3.21
CA HIS A 109 -4.26 -2.16 2.06
C HIS A 109 -2.82 -1.71 2.32
N PHE A 110 -2.63 -0.54 2.90
CA PHE A 110 -1.32 0.03 3.23
C PHE A 110 -0.95 -0.23 4.71
N LYS A 111 -0.59 -1.47 5.02
CA LYS A 111 -0.27 -1.92 6.38
C LYS A 111 1.10 -1.41 6.85
N SER A 112 1.19 -0.12 7.19
CA SER A 112 2.36 0.44 7.84
C SER A 112 1.95 1.39 8.96
N HIS A 113 2.80 1.53 9.99
CA HIS A 113 2.53 2.43 11.10
C HIS A 113 2.31 3.89 10.65
N ALA A 114 3.03 4.33 9.62
CA ALA A 114 2.85 5.65 9.03
C ALA A 114 1.48 5.78 8.34
N SER A 115 1.07 4.78 7.58
CA SER A 115 -0.23 4.76 6.89
C SER A 115 -1.39 4.82 7.88
N ASP A 116 -1.33 4.04 8.97
CA ASP A 116 -2.37 4.02 9.99
C ASP A 116 -2.57 5.40 10.65
N GLN A 117 -1.48 6.09 10.97
CA GLN A 117 -1.54 7.45 11.52
C GLN A 117 -2.15 8.44 10.54
N ILE A 118 -1.79 8.35 9.25
CA ILE A 118 -2.32 9.20 8.20
C ILE A 118 -3.83 8.99 8.04
N PHE A 119 -4.30 7.74 7.94
CA PHE A 119 -5.71 7.47 7.75
C PHE A 119 -6.55 7.81 8.97
N GLN A 120 -6.06 7.62 10.19
CA GLN A 120 -6.73 8.09 11.41
C GLN A 120 -6.84 9.62 11.44
N ALA A 121 -5.78 10.34 11.07
CA ALA A 121 -5.82 11.79 10.96
C ALA A 121 -6.84 12.25 9.90
N LEU A 122 -6.94 11.57 8.77
CA LEU A 122 -7.92 11.86 7.71
C LEU A 122 -9.36 11.60 8.14
N LEU A 123 -9.62 10.53 8.91
CA LEU A 123 -10.97 10.24 9.46
C LEU A 123 -11.41 11.33 10.43
N ILE A 124 -10.51 11.77 11.34
CA ILE A 124 -10.82 12.83 12.29
C ILE A 124 -11.05 14.15 11.56
N SER A 125 -10.23 14.46 10.57
CA SER A 125 -10.28 15.74 9.86
C SER A 125 -11.45 15.88 8.88
N LYS A 126 -12.17 14.81 8.56
CA LYS A 126 -13.42 14.88 7.77
C LYS A 126 -14.47 15.79 8.43
N SER A 127 -14.52 15.81 9.77
CA SER A 127 -15.45 16.64 10.55
C SER A 127 -14.92 18.06 10.81
N LEU A 128 -13.65 18.33 10.49
CA LEU A 128 -13.00 19.60 10.67
C LEU A 128 -13.12 20.48 9.42
N GLY A 129 -13.05 21.79 9.59
CA GLY A 129 -13.03 22.71 8.44
C GLY A 129 -11.74 22.60 7.62
N GLY A 130 -11.78 23.05 6.36
CA GLY A 130 -10.66 22.94 5.42
C GLY A 130 -9.34 23.57 5.91
N SER A 131 -9.39 24.63 6.73
CA SER A 131 -8.21 25.28 7.31
C SER A 131 -7.49 24.40 8.34
N GLU A 132 -8.23 23.71 9.20
CA GLU A 132 -7.68 22.79 10.20
C GLU A 132 -7.10 21.54 9.54
N LEU A 133 -7.80 21.00 8.54
CA LEU A 133 -7.32 19.89 7.71
C LEU A 133 -5.96 20.24 7.07
N LEU A 134 -5.81 21.43 6.48
CA LEU A 134 -4.55 21.87 5.89
C LEU A 134 -3.42 21.96 6.91
N SER A 135 -3.69 22.42 8.14
CA SER A 135 -2.70 22.47 9.22
C SER A 135 -2.20 21.07 9.58
N ILE A 136 -3.12 20.12 9.73
CA ILE A 136 -2.81 18.72 10.04
C ILE A 136 -1.98 18.09 8.92
N LEU A 137 -2.39 18.25 7.66
CA LEU A 137 -1.68 17.69 6.50
C LEU A 137 -0.26 18.27 6.36
N ARG A 138 -0.06 19.57 6.59
CA ARG A 138 1.28 20.19 6.56
C ARG A 138 2.18 19.65 7.67
N THR A 139 1.65 19.51 8.87
CA THR A 139 2.39 18.92 10.00
C THR A 139 2.80 17.49 9.67
N LEU A 140 1.90 16.72 9.08
CA LEU A 140 2.14 15.33 8.67
C LEU A 140 3.20 15.24 7.55
N SER A 141 3.15 16.15 6.56
CA SER A 141 4.17 16.24 5.49
C SER A 141 5.56 16.49 6.07
N ASN A 142 5.68 17.45 6.99
CA ASN A 142 6.95 17.77 7.65
C ASN A 142 7.49 16.57 8.46
N PHE A 143 6.62 15.88 9.18
CA PHE A 143 6.99 14.68 9.95
C PHE A 143 7.50 13.54 9.06
N LEU A 144 6.83 13.30 7.94
CA LEU A 144 7.21 12.24 7.01
C LEU A 144 8.57 12.55 6.33
N ARG A 145 8.80 13.81 5.95
CA ARG A 145 10.09 14.24 5.35
C ARG A 145 11.26 14.15 6.32
N ALA A 146 11.01 14.30 7.62
CA ALA A 146 12.07 14.20 8.65
C ALA A 146 12.48 12.74 8.93
N ARG A 147 11.70 11.75 8.47
CA ARG A 147 11.95 10.31 8.71
C ARG A 147 12.55 9.57 7.51
N ILE A 148 12.58 10.21 6.35
CA ILE A 148 13.22 9.68 5.14
C ILE A 148 14.65 10.21 5.04
#